data_5268d3d8efb955a27c5ab4185059e58d
#
_entry.id   5268d3d8efb955a27c5ab4185059e58d
#
_cell.length_a   1.000
_cell.length_b   1.000
_cell.length_c   1.000
_cell.angle_alpha   90.00
_cell.angle_beta   90.00
_cell.angle_gamma   90.00
#
_symmetry.space_group_name_H-M   'P 1'
#
loop_
_entity.id
_entity.type
_entity.pdbx_description
1 polymer ?
#
loop_
_entity_poly.entity_id
_entity_poly.type
_entity_poly.pdbx_seq_one_letter_code
_entity_poly.pdbx_strand_id
1 'polypeptide(L)'
;MTPADAQSTDPSEPDVSFIVPAFDEEAYLRGTLSSVQSLDTALAYEVLVVDGGSSDDTPAIAREYDATLLEQRGSGIAAARNLGAANAAGEWLAFVDADTELRANYLTAMVGLAESEGLAAASSYCRIAGPWRANAVELTINHVLSRLEPPILPGFNCFVHRDAFEEVGGVPDGANAASAFSRELARVGPTGFCRQVLVETSGRRVADRGLTGTLARSLE
;
A
#
# COMPACT_ATOMS: atom_id res chain seq x y z
N MET A 1 -34.22 18.02 2.88
CA MET A 1 -33.28 17.07 2.24
C MET A 1 -32.54 17.86 1.18
N THR A 2 -31.36 18.34 1.53
CA THR A 2 -30.44 19.03 0.62
C THR A 2 -29.57 17.94 -0.04
N PRO A 3 -29.34 17.97 -1.37
CA PRO A 3 -28.45 17.00 -2.00
C PRO A 3 -27.04 17.22 -1.47
N ALA A 4 -26.37 16.12 -1.16
CA ALA A 4 -24.97 16.09 -0.75
C ALA A 4 -24.12 16.88 -1.75
N ASP A 5 -23.29 17.76 -1.22
CA ASP A 5 -22.29 18.49 -1.97
C ASP A 5 -21.36 17.49 -2.66
N ALA A 6 -21.49 17.42 -3.98
CA ALA A 6 -20.47 16.82 -4.80
C ALA A 6 -19.20 17.66 -4.61
N GLN A 7 -18.22 17.12 -3.89
CA GLN A 7 -16.90 17.70 -3.79
C GLN A 7 -16.36 17.85 -5.22
N SER A 8 -16.24 19.09 -5.70
CA SER A 8 -15.55 19.38 -6.94
C SER A 8 -14.07 19.17 -6.66
N THR A 9 -13.54 18.01 -7.00
CA THR A 9 -12.09 17.82 -7.06
C THR A 9 -11.54 18.80 -8.10
N ASP A 10 -10.53 19.57 -7.70
CA ASP A 10 -9.77 20.39 -8.64
C ASP A 10 -9.19 19.44 -9.69
N PRO A 11 -9.46 19.64 -11.00
CA PRO A 11 -8.97 18.74 -12.04
C PRO A 11 -7.44 18.70 -12.15
N SER A 12 -6.71 19.42 -11.31
CA SER A 12 -5.26 19.43 -11.18
C SER A 12 -4.74 18.48 -10.08
N GLU A 13 -5.58 17.98 -9.20
CA GLU A 13 -5.18 17.07 -8.12
C GLU A 13 -5.28 15.60 -8.56
N PRO A 14 -4.33 14.73 -8.17
CA PRO A 14 -4.42 13.31 -8.48
C PRO A 14 -5.57 12.64 -7.69
N ASP A 15 -6.22 11.65 -8.29
CA ASP A 15 -7.19 10.80 -7.60
C ASP A 15 -6.50 9.90 -6.57
N VAL A 16 -5.28 9.43 -6.89
CA VAL A 16 -4.55 8.46 -6.06
C VAL A 16 -3.09 8.85 -5.92
N SER A 17 -2.57 8.75 -4.69
CA SER A 17 -1.13 8.86 -4.41
C SER A 17 -0.55 7.48 -4.06
N PHE A 18 0.37 6.98 -4.87
CA PHE A 18 1.17 5.82 -4.52
C PHE A 18 2.29 6.24 -3.57
N ILE A 19 2.41 5.57 -2.44
CA ILE A 19 3.43 5.80 -1.43
C ILE A 19 4.30 4.55 -1.34
N VAL A 20 5.56 4.68 -1.75
CA VAL A 20 6.51 3.57 -1.88
C VAL A 20 7.69 3.81 -0.94
N PRO A 21 7.67 3.25 0.29
CA PRO A 21 8.83 3.30 1.17
C PRO A 21 9.95 2.41 0.61
N ALA A 22 11.17 2.92 0.52
CA ALA A 22 12.33 2.23 -0.03
C ALA A 22 13.57 2.41 0.86
N PHE A 23 14.36 1.35 1.00
CA PHE A 23 15.68 1.37 1.64
C PHE A 23 16.55 0.25 1.06
N ASP A 24 17.58 0.58 0.29
CA ASP A 24 18.45 -0.34 -0.45
C ASP A 24 17.63 -1.35 -1.31
N GLU A 25 16.81 -0.81 -2.22
CA GLU A 25 15.85 -1.54 -3.05
C GLU A 25 16.15 -1.48 -4.55
N GLU A 26 17.42 -1.21 -4.96
CA GLU A 26 17.81 -1.10 -6.37
C GLU A 26 17.42 -2.31 -7.22
N ALA A 27 17.40 -3.51 -6.61
CA ALA A 27 17.08 -4.77 -7.30
C ALA A 27 15.58 -4.90 -7.65
N TYR A 28 14.69 -4.18 -6.97
CA TYR A 28 13.23 -4.39 -7.06
C TYR A 28 12.46 -3.15 -7.48
N LEU A 29 12.87 -1.96 -7.02
CA LEU A 29 12.13 -0.71 -7.21
C LEU A 29 11.78 -0.42 -8.67
N ARG A 30 12.68 -0.77 -9.60
CA ARG A 30 12.43 -0.61 -11.05
C ARG A 30 11.21 -1.42 -11.52
N GLY A 31 11.05 -2.65 -11.07
CA GLY A 31 9.88 -3.48 -11.37
C GLY A 31 8.59 -2.87 -10.82
N THR A 32 8.63 -2.43 -9.56
CA THR A 32 7.49 -1.77 -8.91
C THR A 32 7.07 -0.51 -9.67
N LEU A 33 7.98 0.42 -9.94
CA LEU A 33 7.67 1.68 -10.63
C LEU A 33 7.22 1.47 -12.08
N SER A 34 7.84 0.51 -12.80
CA SER A 34 7.40 0.12 -14.13
C SER A 34 5.98 -0.43 -14.15
N SER A 35 5.61 -1.22 -13.13
CA SER A 35 4.25 -1.75 -13.01
C SER A 35 3.22 -0.64 -12.76
N VAL A 36 3.58 0.39 -11.97
CA VAL A 36 2.73 1.58 -11.76
C VAL A 36 2.54 2.35 -13.06
N GLN A 37 3.61 2.59 -13.83
CA GLN A 37 3.49 3.28 -15.14
C GLN A 37 2.68 2.48 -16.18
N SER A 38 2.54 1.18 -15.98
CA SER A 38 1.81 0.27 -16.88
C SER A 38 0.35 0.08 -16.49
N LEU A 39 -0.19 0.87 -15.56
CA LEU A 39 -1.59 0.78 -15.14
C LEU A 39 -2.53 1.19 -16.28
N ASP A 40 -3.57 0.39 -16.49
CA ASP A 40 -4.67 0.67 -17.42
C ASP A 40 -5.79 1.40 -16.69
N THR A 41 -5.69 2.72 -16.66
CA THR A 41 -6.59 3.57 -15.88
C THR A 41 -6.73 4.95 -16.52
N ALA A 42 -7.90 5.56 -16.35
CA ALA A 42 -8.14 6.97 -16.66
C ALA A 42 -7.99 7.89 -15.43
N LEU A 43 -7.75 7.31 -14.25
CA LEU A 43 -7.56 8.05 -13.01
C LEU A 43 -6.20 8.74 -13.02
N ALA A 44 -6.16 9.97 -12.54
CA ALA A 44 -4.91 10.69 -12.31
C ALA A 44 -4.21 10.14 -11.06
N TYR A 45 -2.91 9.92 -11.14
CA TYR A 45 -2.15 9.47 -9.98
C TYR A 45 -0.76 10.10 -9.92
N GLU A 46 -0.20 10.15 -8.74
CA GLU A 46 1.19 10.49 -8.48
C GLU A 46 1.91 9.35 -7.77
N VAL A 47 3.25 9.39 -7.80
CA VAL A 47 4.10 8.41 -7.13
C VAL A 47 5.10 9.13 -6.23
N LEU A 48 5.09 8.79 -4.94
CA LEU A 48 6.04 9.28 -3.95
C LEU A 48 6.90 8.10 -3.47
N VAL A 49 8.19 8.17 -3.76
CA VAL A 49 9.18 7.23 -3.19
C VAL A 49 9.78 7.87 -1.97
N VAL A 50 9.66 7.19 -0.82
CA VAL A 50 10.20 7.67 0.45
C VAL A 50 11.47 6.88 0.77
N ASP A 51 12.61 7.50 0.52
CA ASP A 51 13.93 6.89 0.69
C ASP A 51 14.40 6.97 2.15
N GLY A 52 14.69 5.81 2.73
CA GLY A 52 15.18 5.65 4.11
C GLY A 52 16.68 5.94 4.30
N GLY A 53 17.33 6.57 3.33
CA GLY A 53 18.76 6.82 3.32
C GLY A 53 19.53 5.68 2.64
N SER A 54 19.09 5.24 1.48
CA SER A 54 19.73 4.18 0.70
C SER A 54 21.16 4.53 0.29
N SER A 55 21.99 3.52 0.25
CA SER A 55 23.40 3.62 -0.20
C SER A 55 23.63 3.08 -1.61
N ASP A 56 22.62 2.47 -2.20
CA ASP A 56 22.58 1.89 -3.56
C ASP A 56 21.93 2.85 -4.58
N ASP A 57 21.58 2.36 -5.76
CA ASP A 57 20.98 3.16 -6.83
C ASP A 57 19.47 3.44 -6.64
N THR A 58 18.88 3.09 -5.49
CA THR A 58 17.44 3.33 -5.19
C THR A 58 16.99 4.76 -5.50
N PRO A 59 17.68 5.84 -5.02
CA PRO A 59 17.25 7.21 -5.29
C PRO A 59 17.40 7.61 -6.77
N ALA A 60 18.36 7.04 -7.47
CA ALA A 60 18.56 7.29 -8.90
C ALA A 60 17.42 6.66 -9.71
N ILE A 61 17.03 5.42 -9.38
CA ILE A 61 15.91 4.73 -10.00
C ILE A 61 14.60 5.51 -9.81
N ALA A 62 14.32 6.01 -8.60
CA ALA A 62 13.11 6.80 -8.36
C ALA A 62 13.01 8.01 -9.30
N ARG A 63 14.14 8.74 -9.52
CA ARG A 63 14.19 9.90 -10.44
C ARG A 63 14.02 9.50 -11.92
N GLU A 64 14.51 8.32 -12.32
CA GLU A 64 14.31 7.83 -13.70
C GLU A 64 12.84 7.59 -14.05
N TYR A 65 11.99 7.34 -13.07
CA TYR A 65 10.55 7.09 -13.21
C TYR A 65 9.68 8.31 -12.90
N ASP A 66 10.28 9.51 -12.84
CA ASP A 66 9.59 10.77 -12.50
C ASP A 66 8.82 10.72 -11.19
N ALA A 67 9.23 9.86 -10.24
CA ALA A 67 8.64 9.80 -8.93
C ALA A 67 9.13 10.97 -8.06
N THR A 68 8.23 11.52 -7.23
CA THR A 68 8.62 12.47 -6.19
C THR A 68 9.44 11.73 -5.13
N LEU A 69 10.73 12.07 -5.04
CA LEU A 69 11.62 11.47 -4.06
C LEU A 69 11.61 12.28 -2.76
N LEU A 70 11.24 11.63 -1.67
CA LEU A 70 11.26 12.19 -0.32
C LEU A 70 12.38 11.51 0.49
N GLU A 71 13.23 12.30 1.14
CA GLU A 71 14.25 11.78 2.04
C GLU A 71 13.70 11.66 3.46
N GLN A 72 13.66 10.44 4.00
CA GLN A 72 13.23 10.21 5.37
C GLN A 72 14.34 10.59 6.35
N ARG A 73 14.02 11.47 7.31
CA ARG A 73 14.87 11.75 8.47
C ARG A 73 14.40 10.89 9.64
N GLY A 74 15.12 9.83 9.95
CA GLY A 74 14.75 8.87 10.98
C GLY A 74 14.69 7.45 10.44
N SER A 75 14.04 6.54 11.16
CA SER A 75 13.99 5.13 10.76
C SER A 75 12.60 4.54 10.92
N GLY A 76 12.32 3.49 10.15
CA GLY A 76 11.11 2.70 10.24
C GLY A 76 10.11 2.94 9.11
N ILE A 77 9.48 1.85 8.69
CA ILE A 77 8.56 1.84 7.55
C ILE A 77 7.27 2.65 7.82
N ALA A 78 6.82 2.70 9.08
CA ALA A 78 5.65 3.48 9.46
C ALA A 78 5.92 4.99 9.28
N ALA A 79 7.09 5.47 9.73
CA ALA A 79 7.50 6.86 9.55
C ALA A 79 7.63 7.22 8.07
N ALA A 80 8.16 6.31 7.23
CA ALA A 80 8.22 6.51 5.78
C ALA A 80 6.82 6.63 5.16
N ARG A 81 5.89 5.74 5.50
CA ARG A 81 4.51 5.81 5.03
C ARG A 81 3.81 7.09 5.45
N ASN A 82 3.97 7.50 6.71
CA ASN A 82 3.39 8.75 7.23
C ASN A 82 3.99 9.99 6.55
N LEU A 83 5.31 9.98 6.28
CA LEU A 83 5.95 11.07 5.54
C LEU A 83 5.42 11.17 4.11
N GLY A 84 5.27 10.02 3.42
CA GLY A 84 4.68 9.97 2.09
C GLY A 84 3.25 10.50 2.09
N ALA A 85 2.40 10.04 3.02
CA ALA A 85 1.02 10.48 3.15
C ALA A 85 0.89 11.98 3.42
N ALA A 86 1.79 12.55 4.23
CA ALA A 86 1.80 13.98 4.54
C ALA A 86 2.20 14.87 3.34
N ASN A 87 2.83 14.30 2.31
CA ASN A 87 3.22 15.00 1.08
C ASN A 87 2.38 14.59 -0.14
N ALA A 88 1.47 13.68 0.02
CA ALA A 88 0.57 13.19 -1.00
C ALA A 88 -0.59 14.18 -1.25
N ALA A 89 -1.09 14.28 -2.48
CA ALA A 89 -2.22 15.14 -2.85
C ALA A 89 -3.50 14.36 -3.19
N GLY A 90 -3.41 13.05 -3.50
CA GLY A 90 -4.54 12.22 -3.92
C GLY A 90 -5.60 12.00 -2.83
N GLU A 91 -6.84 11.85 -3.24
CA GLU A 91 -7.96 11.49 -2.35
C GLU A 91 -7.74 10.10 -1.74
N TRP A 92 -7.14 9.20 -2.50
CA TRP A 92 -6.77 7.86 -2.05
C TRP A 92 -5.27 7.71 -1.88
N LEU A 93 -4.85 7.03 -0.82
CA LEU A 93 -3.48 6.68 -0.50
C LEU A 93 -3.26 5.18 -0.76
N ALA A 94 -2.40 4.85 -1.72
CA ALA A 94 -2.02 3.48 -2.05
C ALA A 94 -0.62 3.17 -1.50
N PHE A 95 -0.54 2.48 -0.36
CA PHE A 95 0.73 2.03 0.20
C PHE A 95 1.17 0.74 -0.49
N VAL A 96 2.32 0.80 -1.16
CA VAL A 96 2.91 -0.31 -1.92
C VAL A 96 4.37 -0.43 -1.54
N ASP A 97 4.84 -1.63 -1.17
CA ASP A 97 6.26 -1.84 -0.86
C ASP A 97 7.11 -1.80 -2.15
N ALA A 98 8.38 -1.42 -2.04
CA ALA A 98 9.31 -1.25 -3.17
C ALA A 98 9.63 -2.55 -3.94
N ASP A 99 9.22 -3.72 -3.41
CA ASP A 99 9.34 -5.03 -4.02
C ASP A 99 7.99 -5.64 -4.45
N THR A 100 7.01 -4.78 -4.74
CA THR A 100 5.64 -5.19 -5.09
C THR A 100 5.25 -4.63 -6.46
N GLU A 101 4.90 -5.52 -7.38
CA GLU A 101 4.43 -5.18 -8.73
C GLU A 101 2.89 -5.23 -8.79
N LEU A 102 2.30 -4.26 -9.48
CA LEU A 102 0.85 -4.11 -9.63
C LEU A 102 0.36 -4.73 -10.93
N ARG A 103 -0.85 -5.27 -10.94
CA ARG A 103 -1.55 -5.65 -12.17
C ARG A 103 -2.12 -4.40 -12.85
N ALA A 104 -2.20 -4.42 -14.20
CA ALA A 104 -2.64 -3.28 -14.99
C ALA A 104 -3.98 -2.68 -14.54
N ASN A 105 -4.91 -3.52 -14.06
CA ASN A 105 -6.23 -3.12 -13.60
C ASN A 105 -6.31 -2.77 -12.10
N TYR A 106 -5.17 -2.57 -11.41
CA TYR A 106 -5.14 -2.35 -9.95
C TYR A 106 -6.01 -1.17 -9.53
N LEU A 107 -5.78 0.03 -10.08
CA LEU A 107 -6.52 1.23 -9.67
C LEU A 107 -8.01 1.11 -9.97
N THR A 108 -8.37 0.69 -11.18
CA THR A 108 -9.78 0.54 -11.58
C THR A 108 -10.51 -0.42 -10.65
N ALA A 109 -9.86 -1.52 -10.26
CA ALA A 109 -10.47 -2.50 -9.35
C ALA A 109 -10.56 -2.00 -7.90
N MET A 110 -9.53 -1.31 -7.40
CA MET A 110 -9.49 -0.83 -6.01
C MET A 110 -10.43 0.34 -5.78
N VAL A 111 -10.40 1.35 -6.64
CA VAL A 111 -11.32 2.49 -6.56
C VAL A 111 -12.76 2.03 -6.75
N GLY A 112 -13.03 1.24 -7.79
CA GLY A 112 -14.39 0.72 -8.05
C GLY A 112 -14.96 -0.11 -6.90
N LEU A 113 -14.13 -0.92 -6.22
CA LEU A 113 -14.55 -1.62 -5.00
C LEU A 113 -14.84 -0.65 -3.86
N ALA A 114 -13.91 0.26 -3.59
CA ALA A 114 -14.01 1.18 -2.47
C ALA A 114 -15.25 2.08 -2.59
N GLU A 115 -15.49 2.63 -3.77
CA GLU A 115 -16.68 3.45 -4.04
C GLU A 115 -17.98 2.64 -3.97
N SER A 116 -18.02 1.46 -4.61
CA SER A 116 -19.26 0.66 -4.65
C SER A 116 -19.70 0.12 -3.29
N GLU A 117 -18.76 -0.13 -2.38
CA GLU A 117 -19.03 -0.64 -1.04
C GLU A 117 -18.89 0.44 0.06
N GLY A 118 -18.54 1.69 -0.29
CA GLY A 118 -18.34 2.78 0.66
C GLY A 118 -17.23 2.50 1.67
N LEU A 119 -16.11 1.94 1.20
CA LEU A 119 -15.02 1.52 2.09
C LEU A 119 -14.12 2.70 2.47
N ALA A 120 -13.74 2.75 3.75
CA ALA A 120 -12.69 3.64 4.23
C ALA A 120 -11.29 3.13 3.86
N ALA A 121 -11.12 1.81 3.77
CA ALA A 121 -9.88 1.19 3.34
C ALA A 121 -10.09 -0.21 2.75
N ALA A 122 -9.19 -0.60 1.87
CA ALA A 122 -9.22 -1.90 1.22
C ALA A 122 -7.82 -2.47 1.00
N SER A 123 -7.78 -3.76 0.70
CA SER A 123 -6.62 -4.43 0.12
C SER A 123 -7.08 -5.36 -0.99
N SER A 124 -6.15 -6.03 -1.65
CA SER A 124 -6.48 -7.07 -2.61
C SER A 124 -5.80 -8.39 -2.28
N TYR A 125 -6.24 -9.47 -2.92
CA TYR A 125 -5.45 -10.69 -2.93
C TYR A 125 -4.09 -10.42 -3.56
N CYS A 126 -3.08 -11.10 -3.05
CA CYS A 126 -1.70 -10.99 -3.50
C CYS A 126 -1.19 -12.34 -4.00
N ARG A 127 -0.11 -12.28 -4.78
CA ARG A 127 0.80 -13.37 -5.03
C ARG A 127 2.12 -13.07 -4.34
N ILE A 128 2.76 -14.10 -3.77
CA ILE A 128 4.08 -13.96 -3.14
C ILE A 128 5.08 -14.82 -3.92
N ALA A 129 5.93 -14.17 -4.72
CA ALA A 129 6.95 -14.83 -5.51
C ALA A 129 8.08 -15.33 -4.60
N GLY A 130 8.41 -16.61 -4.66
CA GLY A 130 9.52 -17.15 -3.86
C GLY A 130 9.40 -18.64 -3.53
N PRO A 131 10.07 -19.09 -2.45
CA PRO A 131 10.08 -20.49 -2.06
C PRO A 131 8.68 -20.99 -1.67
N TRP A 132 8.48 -22.32 -1.68
CA TRP A 132 7.17 -22.93 -1.36
C TRP A 132 6.51 -22.42 -0.05
N ARG A 133 7.33 -21.96 0.91
CA ARG A 133 6.85 -21.36 2.16
C ARG A 133 6.12 -20.02 1.94
N ALA A 134 6.45 -19.30 0.88
CA ALA A 134 5.76 -18.06 0.51
C ALA A 134 4.28 -18.34 0.18
N ASN A 135 3.96 -19.48 -0.41
CA ASN A 135 2.58 -19.89 -0.70
C ASN A 135 1.74 -20.01 0.59
N ALA A 136 2.32 -20.43 1.71
CA ALA A 136 1.59 -20.51 2.97
C ALA A 136 1.24 -19.12 3.52
N VAL A 137 2.15 -18.14 3.38
CA VAL A 137 1.88 -16.74 3.75
C VAL A 137 0.82 -16.14 2.83
N GLU A 138 0.94 -16.37 1.53
CA GLU A 138 -0.04 -15.96 0.52
C GLU A 138 -1.45 -16.50 0.85
N LEU A 139 -1.57 -17.80 1.11
CA LEU A 139 -2.83 -18.42 1.51
C LEU A 139 -3.39 -17.83 2.81
N THR A 140 -2.51 -17.53 3.77
CA THR A 140 -2.93 -16.90 5.03
C THR A 140 -3.49 -15.50 4.79
N ILE A 141 -2.82 -14.66 4.00
CA ILE A 141 -3.29 -13.32 3.67
C ILE A 141 -4.62 -13.40 2.90
N ASN A 142 -4.64 -14.17 1.81
CA ASN A 142 -5.77 -14.21 0.90
C ASN A 142 -7.02 -14.91 1.49
N HIS A 143 -6.85 -15.86 2.41
CA HIS A 143 -7.97 -16.69 2.87
C HIS A 143 -8.24 -16.66 4.38
N VAL A 144 -7.30 -16.17 5.18
CA VAL A 144 -7.49 -16.01 6.62
C VAL A 144 -7.63 -14.54 6.98
N LEU A 145 -6.59 -13.73 6.73
CA LEU A 145 -6.59 -12.31 7.14
C LEU A 145 -7.69 -11.49 6.43
N SER A 146 -7.98 -11.82 5.16
CA SER A 146 -9.05 -11.18 4.39
C SER A 146 -10.47 -11.49 4.87
N ARG A 147 -10.64 -12.52 5.71
CA ARG A 147 -11.95 -12.97 6.24
C ARG A 147 -12.14 -12.70 7.71
N LEU A 148 -11.18 -12.09 8.36
CA LEU A 148 -11.35 -11.60 9.72
C LEU A 148 -12.36 -10.45 9.75
N GLU A 149 -12.95 -10.18 10.88
CA GLU A 149 -13.87 -9.07 11.12
C GLU A 149 -13.32 -8.21 12.28
N PRO A 150 -12.68 -7.08 12.00
CA PRO A 150 -12.33 -6.53 10.67
C PRO A 150 -11.17 -7.30 9.99
N PRO A 151 -11.05 -7.22 8.65
CA PRO A 151 -9.93 -7.82 7.93
C PRO A 151 -8.62 -7.12 8.28
N ILE A 152 -7.50 -7.86 8.23
CA ILE A 152 -6.16 -7.28 8.41
C ILE A 152 -5.60 -6.94 7.03
N LEU A 153 -5.41 -5.64 6.78
CA LEU A 153 -4.88 -5.12 5.53
C LEU A 153 -3.34 -5.16 5.58
N PRO A 154 -2.67 -5.90 4.68
CA PRO A 154 -1.21 -5.96 4.67
C PRO A 154 -0.61 -4.62 4.24
N GLY A 155 0.47 -4.19 4.92
CA GLY A 155 1.07 -2.89 4.67
C GLY A 155 1.70 -2.71 3.28
N PHE A 156 2.06 -3.80 2.60
CA PHE A 156 2.61 -3.77 1.23
C PHE A 156 1.53 -3.59 0.14
N ASN A 157 0.25 -3.61 0.52
CA ASN A 157 -0.90 -3.45 -0.35
C ASN A 157 -2.08 -2.95 0.49
N CYS A 158 -2.05 -1.68 0.83
CA CYS A 158 -3.09 -1.05 1.64
C CYS A 158 -3.56 0.22 0.92
N PHE A 159 -4.85 0.26 0.59
CA PHE A 159 -5.52 1.34 -0.12
C PHE A 159 -6.48 2.02 0.85
N VAL A 160 -6.30 3.30 1.13
CA VAL A 160 -6.97 4.01 2.23
C VAL A 160 -7.46 5.37 1.75
N HIS A 161 -8.71 5.73 2.07
CA HIS A 161 -9.20 7.09 1.88
C HIS A 161 -8.43 8.06 2.78
N ARG A 162 -8.02 9.22 2.25
CA ARG A 162 -7.21 10.20 2.97
C ARG A 162 -7.84 10.60 4.30
N ASP A 163 -9.12 10.94 4.31
CA ASP A 163 -9.82 11.37 5.53
C ASP A 163 -9.77 10.29 6.62
N ALA A 164 -9.94 9.01 6.23
CA ALA A 164 -9.84 7.90 7.18
C ALA A 164 -8.40 7.73 7.71
N PHE A 165 -7.39 7.93 6.85
CA PHE A 165 -6.00 7.91 7.26
C PHE A 165 -5.66 9.01 8.26
N GLU A 166 -6.15 10.22 8.03
CA GLU A 166 -5.95 11.38 8.90
C GLU A 166 -6.69 11.22 10.23
N GLU A 167 -7.94 10.73 10.20
CA GLU A 167 -8.76 10.50 11.40
C GLU A 167 -8.13 9.48 12.35
N VAL A 168 -7.50 8.43 11.84
CA VAL A 168 -6.80 7.45 12.69
C VAL A 168 -5.41 7.90 13.13
N GLY A 169 -4.92 9.03 12.62
CA GLY A 169 -3.62 9.59 12.98
C GLY A 169 -2.42 8.89 12.30
N GLY A 170 -2.64 8.22 11.17
CA GLY A 170 -1.60 7.58 10.37
C GLY A 170 -1.25 6.15 10.77
N VAL A 171 -0.19 5.62 10.15
CA VAL A 171 0.31 4.25 10.41
C VAL A 171 1.04 4.24 11.76
N PRO A 172 0.64 3.39 12.73
CA PRO A 172 1.32 3.28 14.01
C PRO A 172 2.69 2.59 13.88
N ASP A 173 3.59 2.90 14.81
CA ASP A 173 4.86 2.19 14.93
C ASP A 173 4.69 0.84 15.62
N GLY A 174 5.61 -0.08 15.35
CA GLY A 174 5.75 -1.34 16.08
C GLY A 174 5.48 -2.60 15.27
N ALA A 175 5.68 -3.74 15.90
CA ALA A 175 5.61 -5.05 15.27
C ALA A 175 4.19 -5.39 14.75
N ASN A 176 3.16 -4.85 15.42
CA ASN A 176 1.74 -5.09 15.14
C ASN A 176 1.10 -3.98 14.28
N ALA A 177 1.91 -3.14 13.63
CA ALA A 177 1.43 -1.94 12.94
C ALA A 177 0.27 -2.23 11.97
N ALA A 178 0.37 -3.28 11.14
CA ALA A 178 -0.67 -3.60 10.17
C ALA A 178 -2.01 -3.98 10.84
N SER A 179 -1.98 -4.83 11.88
CA SER A 179 -3.21 -5.25 12.58
C SER A 179 -3.79 -4.12 13.45
N ALA A 180 -2.94 -3.27 14.04
CA ALA A 180 -3.39 -2.11 14.79
C ALA A 180 -4.02 -1.09 13.85
N PHE A 181 -3.35 -0.75 12.75
CA PHE A 181 -3.86 0.17 11.74
C PHE A 181 -5.18 -0.29 11.13
N SER A 182 -5.29 -1.57 10.77
CA SER A 182 -6.54 -2.14 10.24
C SER A 182 -7.71 -2.01 11.22
N ARG A 183 -7.47 -2.22 12.52
CA ARG A 183 -8.51 -2.07 13.54
C ARG A 183 -8.93 -0.62 13.74
N GLU A 184 -7.99 0.33 13.70
CA GLU A 184 -8.34 1.77 13.80
C GLU A 184 -9.13 2.21 12.57
N LEU A 185 -8.71 1.83 11.35
CA LEU A 185 -9.46 2.12 10.13
C LEU A 185 -10.89 1.55 10.16
N ALA A 186 -11.06 0.33 10.67
CA ALA A 186 -12.38 -0.29 10.79
C ALA A 186 -13.31 0.39 11.83
N ARG A 187 -12.79 1.27 12.69
CA ARG A 187 -13.61 2.11 13.59
C ARG A 187 -14.12 3.37 12.90
N VAL A 188 -13.39 3.84 11.90
CA VAL A 188 -13.74 5.04 11.13
C VAL A 188 -14.71 4.71 10.01
N GLY A 189 -14.55 3.55 9.35
CA GLY A 189 -15.45 3.14 8.29
C GLY A 189 -15.29 1.68 7.87
N PRO A 190 -16.13 1.20 6.96
CA PRO A 190 -16.04 -0.17 6.46
C PRO A 190 -14.68 -0.43 5.81
N THR A 191 -14.14 -1.64 6.01
CA THR A 191 -12.90 -2.09 5.39
C THR A 191 -13.12 -3.41 4.66
N GLY A 192 -12.43 -3.62 3.52
CA GLY A 192 -12.70 -4.76 2.66
C GLY A 192 -11.51 -5.31 1.90
N PHE A 193 -11.78 -6.36 1.12
CA PHE A 193 -10.79 -7.01 0.27
C PHE A 193 -11.33 -7.26 -1.15
N CYS A 194 -10.60 -6.75 -2.14
CA CYS A 194 -10.77 -7.18 -3.52
C CYS A 194 -10.27 -8.63 -3.67
N ARG A 195 -11.17 -9.53 -4.07
CA ARG A 195 -10.86 -10.97 -4.23
C ARG A 195 -10.17 -11.31 -5.55
N GLN A 196 -9.54 -10.32 -6.17
CA GLN A 196 -8.67 -10.51 -7.33
C GLN A 196 -7.22 -10.39 -6.88
N VAL A 197 -6.33 -11.16 -7.48
CA VAL A 197 -4.87 -11.02 -7.30
C VAL A 197 -4.43 -9.80 -8.10
N LEU A 198 -4.25 -8.67 -7.42
CA LEU A 198 -3.90 -7.40 -8.05
C LEU A 198 -2.44 -7.00 -7.82
N VAL A 199 -1.74 -7.69 -6.93
CA VAL A 199 -0.32 -7.43 -6.63
C VAL A 199 0.48 -8.72 -6.58
N GLU A 200 1.77 -8.61 -6.94
CA GLU A 200 2.76 -9.67 -6.74
C GLU A 200 3.94 -9.08 -5.97
N THR A 201 4.26 -9.63 -4.80
CA THR A 201 5.34 -9.15 -3.93
C THR A 201 6.45 -10.20 -3.78
N SER A 202 7.67 -9.75 -3.48
CA SER A 202 8.81 -10.63 -3.26
C SER A 202 8.68 -11.42 -1.96
N GLY A 203 8.88 -12.74 -2.04
CA GLY A 203 8.96 -13.63 -0.88
C GLY A 203 10.33 -13.67 -0.19
N ARG A 204 11.25 -12.75 -0.48
CA ARG A 204 12.60 -12.70 0.11
C ARG A 204 12.58 -12.68 1.64
N ARG A 205 11.68 -11.90 2.23
CA ARG A 205 11.54 -11.83 3.70
C ARG A 205 11.10 -13.15 4.32
N VAL A 206 10.31 -13.96 3.57
CA VAL A 206 9.93 -15.32 3.99
C VAL A 206 11.10 -16.28 3.87
N ALA A 207 11.95 -16.10 2.85
CA ALA A 207 13.16 -16.91 2.66
C ALA A 207 14.16 -16.67 3.80
N ASP A 208 14.37 -15.41 4.20
CA ASP A 208 15.38 -15.03 5.19
C ASP A 208 14.95 -15.30 6.64
N ARG A 209 13.69 -15.10 6.98
CA ARG A 209 13.19 -15.14 8.37
C ARG A 209 12.31 -16.33 8.71
N GLY A 210 11.95 -17.15 7.71
CA GLY A 210 11.04 -18.28 7.85
C GLY A 210 9.58 -17.86 8.08
N LEU A 211 8.67 -18.86 8.08
CA LEU A 211 7.23 -18.68 8.25
C LEU A 211 6.86 -17.97 9.56
N THR A 212 7.48 -18.36 10.66
CA THR A 212 7.18 -17.84 12.00
C THR A 212 7.60 -16.38 12.15
N GLY A 213 8.73 -15.97 11.60
CA GLY A 213 9.19 -14.57 11.69
C GLY A 213 8.39 -13.60 10.81
N THR A 214 7.78 -14.10 9.73
CA THR A 214 6.98 -13.28 8.83
C THR A 214 5.53 -13.18 9.31
N LEU A 215 4.92 -14.30 9.73
CA LEU A 215 3.56 -14.33 10.26
C LEU A 215 3.46 -13.69 11.64
N ALA A 216 4.46 -13.86 12.52
CA ALA A 216 4.48 -13.22 13.82
C ALA A 216 4.35 -11.68 13.69
N ARG A 217 5.06 -11.05 12.75
CA ARG A 217 4.94 -9.61 12.50
C ARG A 217 3.64 -9.16 11.82
N SER A 218 2.93 -10.09 11.21
CA SER A 218 1.62 -9.79 10.60
C SER A 218 0.45 -10.03 11.57
N LEU A 219 0.68 -10.81 12.64
CA LEU A 219 -0.32 -11.20 13.62
C LEU A 219 -0.06 -10.61 15.01
N GLU A 220 1.21 -10.28 15.31
CA GLU A 220 1.60 -9.51 16.49
C GLU A 220 1.40 -8.03 16.26
#